data_c9f3d961add62481943f69341bc70a9a
#
_entry.id   c9f3d961add62481943f69341bc70a9a
#
_cell.length_a   1.000
_cell.length_b   1.000
_cell.length_c   1.000
_cell.angle_alpha   90.00
_cell.angle_beta   90.00
_cell.angle_gamma   90.00
#
_symmetry.space_group_name_H-M   'P 1'
#
loop_
_entity.id
_entity.type
_entity.pdbx_description
1 polymer ?
#
loop_
_entity_poly.entity_id
_entity_poly.type
_entity_poly.pdbx_seq_one_letter_code
_entity_poly.pdbx_strand_id
1 'polypeptide(L)'
;MKTELTKKIEYLTFKDTNQLGVSGCREVKIGTHKTKSFLTGEQEFVDYMTITSDGEIDCYEIKSSMNDLKSSARLSFLGHRNFLVLPSDLYEQVATERWFLEKLENHSIGIIVLEENNKLRLLKKCKKKKLSIGTQTLLLESFARSAARDANKLYELENTNDK
;
A
#
# COMPACT_ATOMS: atom_id res chain seq x y z
N MET A 1 -11.27 -5.98 10.87
CA MET A 1 -10.01 -6.39 11.57
C MET A 1 -9.13 -7.11 10.53
N LYS A 2 -7.84 -6.73 10.40
CA LYS A 2 -6.91 -7.39 9.45
C LYS A 2 -6.68 -8.85 9.87
N THR A 3 -6.66 -9.75 8.89
CA THR A 3 -6.32 -11.17 9.12
C THR A 3 -4.83 -11.31 9.47
N GLU A 4 -4.45 -12.43 10.07
CA GLU A 4 -3.03 -12.72 10.37
C GLU A 4 -2.18 -12.77 9.09
N LEU A 5 -2.75 -13.29 8.00
CA LEU A 5 -2.09 -13.31 6.70
C LEU A 5 -1.84 -11.89 6.16
N THR A 6 -2.83 -11.00 6.28
CA THR A 6 -2.66 -9.59 5.88
C THR A 6 -1.56 -8.91 6.67
N LYS A 7 -1.53 -9.09 8.00
CA LYS A 7 -0.47 -8.55 8.86
C LYS A 7 0.90 -9.08 8.50
N LYS A 8 0.98 -10.37 8.17
CA LYS A 8 2.23 -11.02 7.74
C LYS A 8 2.75 -10.43 6.44
N ILE A 9 1.89 -10.27 5.43
CA ILE A 9 2.26 -9.67 4.14
C ILE A 9 2.73 -8.22 4.36
N GLU A 10 2.00 -7.44 5.16
CA GLU A 10 2.36 -6.06 5.50
C GLU A 10 3.75 -5.98 6.15
N TYR A 11 4.03 -6.86 7.11
CA TYR A 11 5.33 -6.91 7.77
C TYR A 11 6.47 -7.30 6.83
N LEU A 12 6.25 -8.28 5.94
CA LEU A 12 7.25 -8.68 4.94
C LEU A 12 7.48 -7.56 3.92
N THR A 13 6.43 -6.85 3.50
CA THR A 13 6.55 -5.68 2.60
C THR A 13 7.40 -4.60 3.27
N PHE A 14 7.16 -4.33 4.56
CA PHE A 14 8.00 -3.43 5.34
C PHE A 14 9.46 -3.90 5.36
N LYS A 15 9.72 -5.17 5.67
CA LYS A 15 11.10 -5.70 5.73
C LYS A 15 11.85 -5.56 4.40
N ASP A 16 11.18 -5.89 3.30
CA ASP A 16 11.80 -5.84 1.97
C ASP A 16 12.09 -4.42 1.49
N THR A 17 11.30 -3.44 1.96
CA THR A 17 11.44 -2.03 1.58
C THR A 17 12.25 -1.20 2.58
N ASN A 18 12.47 -1.71 3.80
CA ASN A 18 13.16 -0.99 4.86
C ASN A 18 14.68 -0.98 4.63
N GLN A 19 15.14 -0.01 3.85
CA GLN A 19 16.54 0.18 3.50
C GLN A 19 16.92 1.66 3.60
N LEU A 20 18.22 1.94 3.60
CA LEU A 20 18.73 3.31 3.66
C LEU A 20 18.15 4.16 2.51
N GLY A 21 17.65 5.35 2.83
CA GLY A 21 17.07 6.27 1.86
C GLY A 21 15.62 5.96 1.49
N VAL A 22 14.98 5.00 2.16
CA VAL A 22 13.55 4.71 1.99
C VAL A 22 12.83 4.86 3.32
N SER A 23 11.79 5.69 3.34
CA SER A 23 10.88 5.83 4.47
C SER A 23 9.56 5.14 4.16
N GLY A 24 9.07 4.29 5.06
CA GLY A 24 7.81 3.55 4.89
C GLY A 24 6.78 3.89 5.96
N CYS A 25 5.51 3.88 5.60
CA CYS A 25 4.38 4.07 6.51
C CYS A 25 3.20 3.17 6.10
N ARG A 26 2.59 2.54 7.09
CA ARG A 26 1.39 1.71 6.90
C ARG A 26 0.11 2.52 7.08
N GLU A 27 -0.98 2.02 6.47
CA GLU A 27 -2.32 2.61 6.62
C GLU A 27 -2.33 4.13 6.40
N VAL A 28 -1.74 4.55 5.28
CA VAL A 28 -1.64 5.97 4.93
C VAL A 28 -3.01 6.48 4.50
N LYS A 29 -3.58 7.33 5.32
CA LYS A 29 -4.85 7.98 5.05
C LYS A 29 -4.65 9.14 4.08
N ILE A 30 -5.23 9.04 2.89
CA ILE A 30 -5.09 10.06 1.86
C ILE A 30 -6.00 11.25 2.15
N GLY A 31 -5.41 12.43 2.17
CA GLY A 31 -6.12 13.68 2.49
C GLY A 31 -6.48 13.82 3.97
N THR A 32 -7.35 14.75 4.26
CA THR A 32 -7.88 14.99 5.62
C THR A 32 -9.27 14.39 5.78
N HIS A 33 -9.80 14.35 7.00
CA HIS A 33 -11.18 13.93 7.25
C HIS A 33 -12.23 14.82 6.55
N LYS A 34 -11.84 16.00 6.08
CA LYS A 34 -12.66 16.93 5.29
C LYS A 34 -12.51 16.72 3.78
N THR A 35 -11.42 16.09 3.34
CA THR A 35 -11.19 15.76 1.93
C THR A 35 -11.66 14.33 1.68
N LYS A 36 -12.84 14.22 1.14
CA LYS A 36 -13.31 12.96 0.57
C LYS A 36 -12.64 12.77 -0.78
N SER A 37 -12.35 11.53 -1.17
CA SER A 37 -11.83 11.23 -2.49
C SER A 37 -12.69 11.93 -3.55
N PHE A 38 -12.04 12.66 -4.45
CA PHE A 38 -12.71 13.42 -5.52
C PHE A 38 -13.57 12.52 -6.42
N LEU A 39 -13.20 11.23 -6.53
CA LEU A 39 -13.88 10.26 -7.38
C LEU A 39 -15.06 9.55 -6.67
N THR A 40 -15.13 9.59 -5.36
CA THR A 40 -15.95 8.62 -4.63
C THR A 40 -16.61 9.13 -3.37
N GLY A 41 -16.23 10.30 -2.91
CA GLY A 41 -16.77 10.87 -1.70
C GLY A 41 -16.38 10.16 -0.40
N GLU A 42 -15.55 9.11 -0.44
CA GLU A 42 -15.11 8.35 0.73
C GLU A 42 -13.64 8.59 1.05
N GLN A 43 -13.27 8.26 2.28
CA GLN A 43 -11.89 8.32 2.72
C GLN A 43 -11.09 7.19 2.08
N GLU A 44 -9.97 7.54 1.46
CA GLU A 44 -9.07 6.61 0.80
C GLU A 44 -7.86 6.28 1.69
N PHE A 45 -7.43 5.02 1.67
CA PHE A 45 -6.26 4.53 2.40
C PHE A 45 -5.34 3.78 1.46
N VAL A 46 -4.05 3.87 1.69
CA VAL A 46 -3.03 3.01 1.10
C VAL A 46 -2.51 2.09 2.19
N ASP A 47 -2.52 0.77 1.96
CA ASP A 47 -2.12 -0.20 2.98
C ASP A 47 -0.68 0.02 3.45
N TYR A 48 0.23 0.23 2.49
CA TYR A 48 1.62 0.57 2.78
C TYR A 48 2.17 1.52 1.70
N MET A 49 2.90 2.53 2.10
CA MET A 49 3.49 3.54 1.21
C MET A 49 4.96 3.74 1.57
N THR A 50 5.81 3.87 0.55
CA THR A 50 7.20 4.25 0.72
C THR A 50 7.54 5.53 -0.03
N ILE A 51 8.51 6.27 0.50
CA ILE A 51 9.06 7.47 -0.12
C ILE A 51 10.58 7.31 -0.12
N THR A 52 11.20 7.44 -1.29
CA THR A 52 12.65 7.42 -1.43
C THR A 52 13.26 8.81 -1.20
N SER A 53 14.57 8.86 -0.96
CA SER A 53 15.31 10.13 -0.84
C SER A 53 15.20 11.01 -2.09
N ASP A 54 14.92 10.42 -3.25
CA ASP A 54 14.70 11.15 -4.51
C ASP A 54 13.24 11.65 -4.67
N GLY A 55 12.40 11.43 -3.65
CA GLY A 55 11.00 11.84 -3.66
C GLY A 55 10.06 10.93 -4.46
N GLU A 56 10.51 9.74 -4.85
CA GLU A 56 9.64 8.76 -5.48
C GLU A 56 8.72 8.10 -4.45
N ILE A 57 7.45 7.97 -4.79
CA ILE A 57 6.41 7.44 -3.93
C ILE A 57 5.90 6.14 -4.53
N ASP A 58 6.01 5.05 -3.77
CA ASP A 58 5.47 3.75 -4.13
C ASP A 58 4.29 3.40 -3.21
N CYS A 59 3.21 2.92 -3.81
CA CYS A 59 2.02 2.49 -3.09
C CYS A 59 1.84 0.97 -3.22
N TYR A 60 1.56 0.32 -2.10
CA TYR A 60 1.35 -1.12 -2.01
C TYR A 60 -0.04 -1.39 -1.44
N GLU A 61 -0.86 -2.10 -2.21
CA GLU A 61 -2.16 -2.59 -1.80
C GLU A 61 -2.06 -4.08 -1.49
N ILE A 62 -2.54 -4.49 -0.33
CA ILE A 62 -2.41 -5.86 0.17
C ILE A 62 -3.77 -6.54 0.13
N LYS A 63 -3.84 -7.67 -0.57
CA LYS A 63 -5.04 -8.49 -0.68
C LYS A 63 -4.75 -9.92 -0.28
N SER A 64 -5.42 -10.40 0.76
CA SER A 64 -5.15 -11.72 1.34
C SER A 64 -6.19 -12.78 1.02
N SER A 65 -7.31 -12.40 0.36
CA SER A 65 -8.37 -13.33 -0.02
C SER A 65 -9.09 -12.89 -1.29
N MET A 66 -9.80 -13.83 -1.92
CA MET A 66 -10.62 -13.56 -3.12
C MET A 66 -11.71 -12.53 -2.84
N ASN A 67 -12.37 -12.61 -1.69
CA ASN A 67 -13.41 -11.65 -1.31
C ASN A 67 -12.84 -10.25 -1.14
N ASP A 68 -11.65 -10.13 -0.54
CA ASP A 68 -10.95 -8.87 -0.38
C ASP A 68 -10.50 -8.30 -1.73
N LEU A 69 -9.99 -9.15 -2.63
CA LEU A 69 -9.56 -8.77 -3.97
C LEU A 69 -10.73 -8.32 -4.86
N LYS A 70 -11.89 -8.96 -4.75
CA LYS A 70 -13.12 -8.61 -5.48
C LYS A 70 -13.93 -7.51 -4.82
N SER A 71 -13.66 -7.19 -3.55
CA SER A 71 -14.37 -6.14 -2.86
C SER A 71 -14.22 -4.82 -3.61
N SER A 72 -15.24 -3.97 -3.52
CA SER A 72 -15.22 -2.60 -4.03
C SER A 72 -14.28 -1.69 -3.25
N ALA A 73 -13.62 -2.22 -2.20
CA ALA A 73 -12.59 -1.51 -1.49
C ALA A 73 -11.52 -1.05 -2.48
N ARG A 74 -11.35 0.22 -2.55
CA ARG A 74 -10.61 0.90 -3.60
C ARG A 74 -9.13 0.62 -3.48
N LEU A 75 -8.57 0.29 -4.61
CA LEU A 75 -7.14 0.20 -4.77
C LEU A 75 -6.62 1.61 -5.07
N SER A 76 -5.94 2.20 -4.11
CA SER A 76 -5.38 3.56 -4.21
C SER A 76 -4.05 3.53 -4.95
N PHE A 77 -4.12 3.42 -6.27
CA PHE A 77 -2.93 3.41 -7.12
C PHE A 77 -2.47 4.82 -7.48
N LEU A 78 -2.15 5.61 -6.45
CA LEU A 78 -1.84 7.04 -6.56
C LEU A 78 -0.34 7.33 -6.66
N GLY A 79 0.54 6.36 -6.40
CA GLY A 79 1.98 6.54 -6.39
C GLY A 79 2.61 6.65 -7.78
N HIS A 80 3.90 6.99 -7.81
CA HIS A 80 4.72 6.88 -9.02
C HIS A 80 4.78 5.43 -9.48
N ARG A 81 4.94 4.50 -8.54
CA ARG A 81 4.84 3.05 -8.77
C ARG A 81 3.78 2.48 -7.84
N ASN A 82 3.02 1.53 -8.36
CA ASN A 82 1.90 0.95 -7.63
C ASN A 82 1.96 -0.56 -7.73
N PHE A 83 1.82 -1.23 -6.61
CA PHE A 83 1.94 -2.68 -6.50
C PHE A 83 0.72 -3.27 -5.82
N LEU A 84 0.29 -4.41 -6.31
CA LEU A 84 -0.63 -5.30 -5.63
C LEU A 84 0.18 -6.44 -5.02
N VAL A 85 0.03 -6.64 -3.72
CA VAL A 85 0.73 -7.69 -2.96
C VAL A 85 -0.29 -8.71 -2.47
N LEU A 86 -0.12 -9.98 -2.86
CA LEU A 86 -1.07 -11.04 -2.56
C LEU A 86 -0.36 -12.41 -2.43
N PRO A 87 -1.00 -13.42 -1.81
CA PRO A 87 -0.47 -14.79 -1.80
C PRO A 87 -0.36 -15.38 -3.20
N SER A 88 0.62 -16.24 -3.44
CA SER A 88 0.84 -16.89 -4.73
C SER A 88 -0.35 -17.73 -5.19
N ASP A 89 -0.97 -18.49 -4.28
CA ASP A 89 -2.17 -19.28 -4.55
C ASP A 89 -3.38 -18.43 -4.96
N LEU A 90 -3.55 -17.26 -4.35
CA LEU A 90 -4.59 -16.31 -4.74
C LEU A 90 -4.29 -15.73 -6.13
N TYR A 91 -3.04 -15.41 -6.42
CA TYR A 91 -2.64 -14.93 -7.74
C TYR A 91 -2.91 -15.97 -8.83
N GLU A 92 -2.57 -17.24 -8.61
CA GLU A 92 -2.81 -18.33 -9.54
C GLU A 92 -4.30 -18.47 -9.88
N GLN A 93 -5.19 -18.27 -8.92
CA GLN A 93 -6.65 -18.32 -9.14
C GLN A 93 -7.16 -17.20 -10.06
N VAL A 94 -6.49 -16.06 -10.12
CA VAL A 94 -6.97 -14.88 -10.89
C VAL A 94 -6.10 -14.51 -12.07
N ALA A 95 -4.94 -15.14 -12.24
CA ALA A 95 -3.93 -14.75 -13.22
C ALA A 95 -4.45 -14.77 -14.68
N THR A 96 -5.46 -15.59 -14.98
CA THR A 96 -6.10 -15.69 -16.29
C THR A 96 -7.46 -14.99 -16.37
N GLU A 97 -7.94 -14.47 -15.26
CA GLU A 97 -9.25 -13.82 -15.21
C GLU A 97 -9.21 -12.45 -15.94
N ARG A 98 -10.09 -12.28 -16.91
CA ARG A 98 -10.14 -11.07 -17.74
C ARG A 98 -10.28 -9.78 -16.93
N TRP A 99 -11.19 -9.77 -15.95
CA TRP A 99 -11.41 -8.60 -15.08
C TRP A 99 -10.15 -8.21 -14.30
N PHE A 100 -9.34 -9.20 -13.89
CA PHE A 100 -8.10 -8.95 -13.17
C PHE A 100 -7.01 -8.39 -14.09
N LEU A 101 -6.86 -8.97 -15.29
CA LEU A 101 -5.90 -8.50 -16.30
C LEU A 101 -6.20 -7.08 -16.76
N GLU A 102 -7.46 -6.76 -17.04
CA GLU A 102 -7.90 -5.41 -17.40
C GLU A 102 -7.59 -4.40 -16.29
N LYS A 103 -7.79 -4.76 -15.02
CA LYS A 103 -7.45 -3.91 -13.88
C LYS A 103 -5.95 -3.62 -13.80
N LEU A 104 -5.12 -4.63 -14.02
CA LEU A 104 -3.66 -4.48 -14.00
C LEU A 104 -3.16 -3.58 -15.14
N GLU A 105 -3.71 -3.73 -16.34
CA GLU A 105 -3.32 -2.94 -17.51
C GLU A 105 -3.73 -1.48 -17.38
N ASN A 106 -4.98 -1.23 -17.02
CA ASN A 106 -5.54 0.12 -16.89
C ASN A 106 -4.78 0.99 -15.89
N HIS A 107 -4.20 0.39 -14.85
CA HIS A 107 -3.49 1.11 -13.80
C HIS A 107 -1.98 0.92 -13.81
N SER A 108 -1.44 0.16 -14.76
CA SER A 108 0.00 -0.13 -14.86
C SER A 108 0.60 -0.71 -13.58
N ILE A 109 -0.14 -1.62 -12.92
CA ILE A 109 0.17 -2.17 -11.61
C ILE A 109 1.22 -3.27 -11.70
N GLY A 110 2.18 -3.27 -10.78
CA GLY A 110 3.08 -4.38 -10.53
C GLY A 110 2.46 -5.44 -9.61
N ILE A 111 2.92 -6.66 -9.71
CA ILE A 111 2.47 -7.79 -8.89
C ILE A 111 3.62 -8.32 -8.07
N ILE A 112 3.42 -8.36 -6.78
CA ILE A 112 4.32 -9.01 -5.81
C ILE A 112 3.53 -10.14 -5.15
N VAL A 113 4.10 -11.34 -5.10
CA VAL A 113 3.45 -12.47 -4.44
C VAL A 113 4.22 -12.93 -3.21
N LEU A 114 3.46 -13.34 -2.19
CA LEU A 114 3.98 -14.07 -1.06
C LEU A 114 4.06 -15.55 -1.43
N GLU A 115 5.26 -16.09 -1.48
CA GLU A 115 5.51 -17.51 -1.74
C GLU A 115 5.38 -18.37 -0.47
N GLU A 116 5.26 -19.69 -0.63
CA GLU A 116 5.16 -20.65 0.48
C GLU A 116 6.36 -20.58 1.44
N ASN A 117 7.53 -20.23 0.94
CA ASN A 117 8.76 -20.04 1.71
C ASN A 117 8.81 -18.74 2.53
N ASN A 118 7.69 -18.01 2.60
CA ASN A 118 7.56 -16.70 3.27
C ASN A 118 8.44 -15.58 2.69
N LYS A 119 8.76 -15.66 1.41
CA LYS A 119 9.45 -14.59 0.69
C LYS A 119 8.50 -13.87 -0.26
N LEU A 120 8.72 -12.58 -0.43
CA LEU A 120 8.04 -11.80 -1.45
C LEU A 120 8.81 -11.91 -2.78
N ARG A 121 8.10 -12.10 -3.87
CA ARG A 121 8.67 -12.16 -5.21
C ARG A 121 7.93 -11.24 -6.18
N LEU A 122 8.67 -10.37 -6.84
CA LEU A 122 8.12 -9.53 -7.92
C LEU A 122 7.85 -10.39 -9.16
N LEU A 123 6.57 -10.58 -9.50
CA LEU A 123 6.14 -11.29 -10.70
C LEU A 123 6.01 -10.39 -11.92
N LYS A 124 5.43 -9.22 -11.73
CA LYS A 124 5.19 -8.25 -12.80
C LYS A 124 5.70 -6.89 -12.36
N LYS A 125 6.53 -6.27 -13.19
CA LYS A 125 6.97 -4.88 -12.99
C LYS A 125 5.82 -3.91 -13.26
N CYS A 126 5.73 -2.84 -12.48
CA CYS A 126 4.84 -1.72 -12.78
C CYS A 126 5.51 -0.73 -13.75
N LYS A 127 4.71 0.12 -14.37
CA LYS A 127 5.23 1.31 -15.06
C LYS A 127 5.26 2.48 -14.08
N LYS A 128 6.33 3.27 -14.13
CA LYS A 128 6.41 4.52 -13.38
C LYS A 128 5.50 5.56 -14.00
N LYS A 129 4.66 6.18 -13.20
CA LYS A 129 3.76 7.27 -13.60
C LYS A 129 4.40 8.63 -13.30
N LYS A 130 4.06 9.63 -14.07
CA LYS A 130 4.28 11.03 -13.69
C LYS A 130 3.14 11.48 -12.78
N LEU A 131 3.46 12.07 -11.66
CA LEU A 131 2.48 12.68 -10.77
C LEU A 131 2.50 14.20 -10.92
N SER A 132 1.33 14.82 -10.82
CA SER A 132 1.26 16.27 -10.69
C SER A 132 1.87 16.73 -9.36
N ILE A 133 2.33 17.96 -9.29
CA ILE A 133 2.84 18.56 -8.04
C ILE A 133 1.77 18.46 -6.93
N GLY A 134 0.50 18.73 -7.27
CA GLY A 134 -0.60 18.63 -6.31
C GLY A 134 -0.80 17.22 -5.77
N THR A 135 -0.72 16.20 -6.61
CA THR A 135 -0.80 14.78 -6.19
C THR A 135 0.40 14.42 -5.30
N GLN A 136 1.61 14.80 -5.67
CA GLN A 136 2.80 14.54 -4.86
C GLN A 136 2.68 15.20 -3.49
N THR A 137 2.29 16.47 -3.42
CA THR A 137 2.08 17.20 -2.17
C THR A 137 1.03 16.50 -1.30
N LEU A 138 -0.10 16.11 -1.88
CA LEU A 138 -1.15 15.39 -1.16
C LEU A 138 -0.64 14.08 -0.54
N LEU A 139 0.13 13.30 -1.29
CA LEU A 139 0.68 12.04 -0.82
C LEU A 139 1.73 12.26 0.29
N LEU A 140 2.64 13.22 0.12
CA LEU A 140 3.65 13.56 1.12
C LEU A 140 3.03 14.04 2.44
N GLU A 141 2.04 14.92 2.38
CA GLU A 141 1.31 15.38 3.57
C GLU A 141 0.52 14.24 4.23
N SER A 142 -0.07 13.35 3.45
CA SER A 142 -0.80 12.19 3.93
C SER A 142 0.14 11.21 4.64
N PHE A 143 1.30 10.96 4.05
CA PHE A 143 2.35 10.17 4.65
C PHE A 143 2.83 10.78 5.97
N ALA A 144 3.17 12.05 5.99
CA ALA A 144 3.65 12.75 7.18
C ALA A 144 2.64 12.69 8.34
N ARG A 145 1.36 12.92 8.06
CA ARG A 145 0.29 12.81 9.08
C ARG A 145 0.13 11.39 9.61
N SER A 146 0.23 10.39 8.73
CA SER A 146 0.09 8.99 9.14
C SER A 146 1.29 8.50 9.93
N ALA A 147 2.50 8.90 9.55
CA ALA A 147 3.73 8.62 10.30
C ALA A 147 3.72 9.30 11.67
N ALA A 148 3.28 10.56 11.76
CA ALA A 148 3.13 11.27 13.02
C ALA A 148 2.11 10.59 13.95
N ARG A 149 0.99 10.08 13.41
CA ARG A 149 0.02 9.28 14.18
C ARG A 149 0.67 8.06 14.81
N ASP A 150 1.48 7.32 14.03
CA ASP A 150 2.12 6.11 14.52
C ASP A 150 3.25 6.42 15.52
N ALA A 151 4.01 7.49 15.29
CA ALA A 151 5.01 7.98 16.24
C ALA A 151 4.38 8.41 17.57
N ASN A 152 3.25 9.12 17.53
CA ASN A 152 2.52 9.54 18.74
C ASN A 152 2.02 8.32 19.55
N LYS A 153 1.48 7.30 18.87
CA LYS A 153 1.07 6.06 19.54
C LYS A 153 2.23 5.36 20.22
N LEU A 154 3.38 5.28 19.56
CA LEU A 154 4.58 4.69 20.13
C LEU A 154 5.03 5.47 21.39
N TYR A 155 5.07 6.80 21.27
CA TYR A 155 5.43 7.67 22.39
C TYR A 155 4.49 7.53 23.60
N GLU A 156 3.19 7.40 23.36
CA GLU A 156 2.19 7.14 24.41
C GLU A 156 2.44 5.78 25.08
N LEU A 157 2.72 4.72 24.31
CA LEU A 157 3.00 3.38 24.84
C LEU A 157 4.26 3.35 25.70
N GLU A 158 5.32 4.04 25.29
CA GLU A 158 6.57 4.13 26.06
C GLU A 158 6.35 4.81 27.41
N ASN A 159 5.51 5.86 27.46
CA ASN A 159 5.29 6.63 28.71
C ASN A 159 4.16 6.09 29.60
N THR A 160 3.35 5.12 29.12
CA THR A 160 2.33 4.47 29.97
C THR A 160 2.83 3.22 30.69
N ASN A 161 3.95 2.64 30.27
CA ASN A 161 4.57 1.49 30.92
C ASN A 161 5.39 1.84 32.17
N ASP A 162 5.57 3.13 32.48
CA ASP A 162 6.29 3.62 33.67
C ASP A 162 5.35 3.92 34.86
N LYS A 163 4.12 3.43 34.85
CA LYS A 163 3.16 3.46 35.96
C LYS A 163 2.78 2.05 36.35
#